data_747aef9b015645de54971dcecfa0698f
#
_entry.id   747aef9b015645de54971dcecfa0698f
#
_cell.length_a   1.000
_cell.length_b   1.000
_cell.length_c   1.000
_cell.angle_alpha   90.00
_cell.angle_beta   90.00
_cell.angle_gamma   90.00
#
_symmetry.space_group_name_H-M   'P 1'
#
loop_
_entity.id
_entity.type
_entity.pdbx_description
1 polymer ?
#
loop_
_entity_poly.entity_id
_entity_poly.type
_entity_poly.pdbx_seq_one_letter_code
_entity_poly.pdbx_strand_id
1 'polypeptide(L)'
;MYYNLWGTPENAKPLGEDLKKLLVKVFGISGDATPNLDSSHVKLEESRISAEHLAGLAKIVGEEYVTTEHEQRLRRAAGKSSADQLSFASSETVPAPDAIVAPANEDELLAILQYCSKEGIAVVPFSGGTSVVGGLRPLRGKFDSVISVDMARFNQLISIDEQSMTARFGAGIPGPEAEKLLH
;
A
#
# COMPACT_ATOMS: atom_id res chain seq x y z
N MET A 1 -3.82 -7.91 1.34
CA MET A 1 -4.46 -7.01 2.35
C MET A 1 -5.58 -6.27 1.67
N TYR A 2 -6.73 -6.09 2.32
CA TYR A 2 -7.78 -5.22 1.80
C TYR A 2 -7.37 -3.74 1.89
N TYR A 3 -7.92 -2.90 1.00
CA TYR A 3 -7.67 -1.46 1.03
C TYR A 3 -8.18 -0.80 2.33
N ASN A 4 -9.26 -1.31 2.91
CA ASN A 4 -9.96 -0.74 4.08
C ASN A 4 -9.91 -1.58 5.37
N LEU A 5 -9.12 -2.65 5.42
CA LEU A 5 -9.01 -3.51 6.60
C LEU A 5 -7.54 -3.79 6.97
N TRP A 6 -7.33 -4.13 8.23
CA TRP A 6 -6.07 -4.66 8.72
C TRP A 6 -5.98 -6.17 8.47
N GLY A 7 -4.76 -6.64 8.15
CA GLY A 7 -4.50 -8.06 7.96
C GLY A 7 -5.06 -8.64 6.67
N THR A 8 -5.32 -9.93 6.69
CA THR A 8 -5.89 -10.68 5.57
C THR A 8 -7.36 -11.04 5.85
N PRO A 9 -8.17 -11.26 4.81
CA PRO A 9 -9.58 -11.62 4.96
C PRO A 9 -9.81 -12.81 5.88
N GLU A 10 -8.94 -13.80 5.78
CA GLU A 10 -9.03 -15.06 6.51
C GLU A 10 -8.87 -14.86 8.02
N ASN A 11 -8.17 -13.80 8.42
CA ASN A 11 -7.92 -13.42 9.81
C ASN A 11 -8.90 -12.37 10.32
N ALA A 12 -9.80 -11.85 9.49
CA ALA A 12 -10.80 -10.89 9.90
C ALA A 12 -11.83 -11.57 10.82
N LYS A 13 -11.87 -11.14 12.08
CA LYS A 13 -12.86 -11.64 13.07
C LYS A 13 -13.92 -10.56 13.27
N PRO A 14 -15.22 -10.92 13.27
CA PRO A 14 -16.27 -9.98 13.64
C PRO A 14 -16.13 -9.59 15.11
N LEU A 15 -16.57 -8.39 15.44
CA LEU A 15 -16.66 -7.95 16.84
C LEU A 15 -17.56 -8.90 17.62
N GLY A 16 -17.08 -9.38 18.76
CA GLY A 16 -17.89 -10.16 19.69
C GLY A 16 -19.10 -9.36 20.22
N GLU A 17 -20.21 -10.05 20.48
CA GLU A 17 -21.47 -9.41 20.91
C GLU A 17 -21.33 -8.59 22.20
N ASP A 18 -20.51 -9.02 23.15
CA ASP A 18 -20.28 -8.28 24.39
C ASP A 18 -19.52 -6.97 24.16
N LEU A 19 -18.56 -6.97 23.23
CA LEU A 19 -17.86 -5.75 22.84
C LEU A 19 -18.80 -4.80 22.09
N LYS A 20 -19.65 -5.31 21.20
CA LYS A 20 -20.69 -4.49 20.55
C LYS A 20 -21.60 -3.83 21.56
N LYS A 21 -22.13 -4.60 22.54
CA LYS A 21 -22.97 -4.04 23.65
C LYS A 21 -22.24 -2.96 24.44
N LEU A 22 -20.95 -3.18 24.73
CA LEU A 22 -20.14 -2.20 25.44
C LEU A 22 -20.01 -0.90 24.63
N LEU A 23 -19.70 -1.00 23.32
CA LEU A 23 -19.57 0.15 22.43
C LEU A 23 -20.87 0.95 22.31
N VAL A 24 -22.01 0.27 22.18
CA VAL A 24 -23.35 0.91 22.21
C VAL A 24 -23.57 1.64 23.52
N LYS A 25 -23.31 0.96 24.67
CA LYS A 25 -23.54 1.53 25.98
C LYS A 25 -22.64 2.73 26.30
N VAL A 26 -21.37 2.68 25.93
CA VAL A 26 -20.38 3.72 26.29
C VAL A 26 -20.37 4.87 25.30
N PHE A 27 -20.47 4.59 24.01
CA PHE A 27 -20.32 5.59 22.93
C PHE A 27 -21.61 5.90 22.20
N GLY A 28 -22.73 5.25 22.50
CA GLY A 28 -24.00 5.44 21.80
C GLY A 28 -23.95 5.02 20.32
N ILE A 29 -22.99 4.17 19.94
CA ILE A 29 -22.83 3.71 18.55
C ILE A 29 -23.96 2.74 18.25
N SER A 30 -24.86 3.13 17.36
CA SER A 30 -25.94 2.28 16.86
C SER A 30 -25.67 1.91 15.40
N GLY A 31 -25.78 0.63 15.09
CA GLY A 31 -25.70 0.10 13.73
C GLY A 31 -24.68 -1.03 13.56
N ASP A 32 -24.99 -1.93 12.68
CA ASP A 32 -24.07 -2.96 12.18
C ASP A 32 -23.27 -2.36 11.02
N ALA A 33 -22.14 -1.73 11.33
CA ALA A 33 -21.19 -1.34 10.31
C ALA A 33 -20.44 -2.60 9.85
N THR A 34 -20.99 -3.28 8.86
CA THR A 34 -20.23 -4.30 8.13
C THR A 34 -19.30 -3.58 7.16
N PRO A 35 -17.98 -3.79 7.21
CA PRO A 35 -17.08 -3.21 6.25
C PRO A 35 -17.51 -3.59 4.84
N ASN A 36 -17.71 -2.62 3.96
CA ASN A 36 -17.92 -2.91 2.56
C ASN A 36 -16.59 -3.36 1.97
N LEU A 37 -16.49 -4.64 1.59
CA LEU A 37 -15.29 -5.22 0.99
C LEU A 37 -15.26 -5.07 -0.53
N ASP A 38 -16.39 -4.68 -1.12
CA ASP A 38 -16.46 -4.39 -2.54
C ASP A 38 -15.74 -3.07 -2.84
N SER A 39 -14.66 -3.17 -3.59
CA SER A 39 -13.84 -2.03 -4.00
C SER A 39 -14.40 -1.28 -5.21
N SER A 40 -15.40 -1.84 -5.89
CA SER A 40 -15.95 -1.29 -7.14
C SER A 40 -16.65 0.05 -6.97
N HIS A 41 -17.13 0.35 -5.75
CA HIS A 41 -17.78 1.62 -5.43
C HIS A 41 -16.80 2.78 -5.21
N VAL A 42 -15.51 2.49 -4.96
CA VAL A 42 -14.49 3.51 -4.69
C VAL A 42 -14.02 4.10 -6.02
N LYS A 43 -14.29 5.38 -6.22
CA LYS A 43 -13.80 6.12 -7.38
C LYS A 43 -12.38 6.60 -7.13
N LEU A 44 -11.48 6.29 -8.03
CA LEU A 44 -10.10 6.79 -7.99
C LEU A 44 -9.93 7.94 -8.98
N GLU A 45 -9.04 8.88 -8.66
CA GLU A 45 -8.53 9.80 -9.67
C GLU A 45 -7.97 9.04 -10.87
N GLU A 46 -8.24 9.56 -12.06
CA GLU A 46 -7.67 8.99 -13.28
C GLU A 46 -6.13 9.06 -13.26
N SER A 47 -5.51 8.05 -13.83
CA SER A 47 -4.06 8.02 -13.99
C SER A 47 -3.63 9.10 -14.99
N ARG A 48 -2.61 9.88 -14.64
CA ARG A 48 -2.02 10.92 -15.49
C ARG A 48 -0.67 10.52 -16.08
N ILE A 49 -0.17 9.33 -15.73
CA ILE A 49 1.11 8.87 -16.24
C ILE A 49 1.03 8.61 -17.74
N SER A 50 2.00 9.09 -18.50
CA SER A 50 2.04 8.89 -19.94
C SER A 50 2.41 7.46 -20.31
N ALA A 51 2.02 7.03 -21.51
CA ALA A 51 2.45 5.74 -22.06
C ALA A 51 3.98 5.65 -22.20
N GLU A 52 4.66 6.77 -22.46
CA GLU A 52 6.12 6.84 -22.53
C GLU A 52 6.76 6.54 -21.16
N HIS A 53 6.23 7.15 -20.10
CA HIS A 53 6.72 6.89 -18.74
C HIS A 53 6.44 5.47 -18.28
N LEU A 54 5.28 4.90 -18.62
CA LEU A 54 4.99 3.48 -18.34
C LEU A 54 5.98 2.57 -19.05
N ALA A 55 6.24 2.81 -20.33
CA ALA A 55 7.23 2.04 -21.09
C ALA A 55 8.66 2.22 -20.56
N GLY A 56 9.01 3.42 -20.09
CA GLY A 56 10.31 3.71 -19.47
C GLY A 56 10.50 2.92 -18.18
N LEU A 57 9.50 2.90 -17.32
CA LEU A 57 9.50 2.13 -16.06
C LEU A 57 9.50 0.61 -16.33
N ALA A 58 8.72 0.15 -17.31
CA ALA A 58 8.67 -1.25 -17.71
C ALA A 58 10.01 -1.78 -18.24
N LYS A 59 10.81 -0.95 -18.90
CA LYS A 59 12.18 -1.31 -19.31
C LYS A 59 13.12 -1.56 -18.14
N ILE A 60 12.83 -0.99 -16.97
CA ILE A 60 13.67 -1.16 -15.77
C ILE A 60 13.30 -2.45 -15.04
N VAL A 61 12.00 -2.70 -14.81
CA VAL A 61 11.56 -3.79 -13.94
C VAL A 61 10.87 -4.98 -14.65
N GLY A 62 10.53 -4.82 -15.94
CA GLY A 62 9.67 -5.74 -16.71
C GLY A 62 8.21 -5.25 -16.77
N GLU A 63 7.54 -5.56 -17.88
CA GLU A 63 6.14 -5.12 -18.10
C GLU A 63 5.17 -5.66 -17.06
N GLU A 64 5.37 -6.89 -16.62
CA GLU A 64 4.54 -7.56 -15.62
C GLU A 64 4.63 -6.93 -14.21
N TYR A 65 5.63 -6.07 -13.97
CA TYR A 65 5.85 -5.39 -12.69
C TYR A 65 5.45 -3.90 -12.71
N VAL A 66 4.79 -3.48 -13.78
CA VAL A 66 4.19 -2.14 -13.90
C VAL A 66 2.71 -2.29 -14.16
N THR A 67 1.86 -1.68 -13.33
CA THR A 67 0.41 -1.77 -13.51
C THR A 67 -0.29 -0.46 -13.21
N THR A 68 -1.39 -0.21 -13.92
CA THR A 68 -2.33 0.89 -13.69
C THR A 68 -3.72 0.40 -13.30
N GLU A 69 -3.86 -0.90 -12.99
CA GLU A 69 -5.13 -1.50 -12.64
C GLU A 69 -5.75 -0.86 -11.40
N HIS A 70 -7.06 -0.65 -11.45
CA HIS A 70 -7.84 0.00 -10.40
C HIS A 70 -7.60 -0.61 -9.02
N GLU A 71 -7.72 -1.93 -8.89
CA GLU A 71 -7.57 -2.63 -7.62
C GLU A 71 -6.16 -2.47 -7.04
N GLN A 72 -5.13 -2.52 -7.90
CA GLN A 72 -3.74 -2.34 -7.47
C GLN A 72 -3.46 -0.90 -7.02
N ARG A 73 -4.02 0.08 -7.73
CA ARG A 73 -3.92 1.49 -7.36
C ARG A 73 -4.67 1.78 -6.07
N LEU A 74 -5.88 1.24 -5.90
CA LEU A 74 -6.69 1.40 -4.71
C LEU A 74 -5.98 0.88 -3.45
N ARG A 75 -5.38 -0.30 -3.52
CA ARG A 75 -4.64 -0.89 -2.38
C ARG A 75 -3.46 -0.03 -1.91
N ARG A 76 -2.95 0.85 -2.77
CA ARG A 76 -1.79 1.71 -2.49
C ARG A 76 -2.16 3.20 -2.43
N ALA A 77 -3.46 3.50 -2.43
CA ALA A 77 -3.95 4.87 -2.40
C ALA A 77 -3.78 5.55 -1.03
N ALA A 78 -3.76 4.77 0.04
CA ALA A 78 -3.64 5.30 1.39
C ALA A 78 -3.13 4.24 2.38
N GLY A 79 -2.89 4.66 3.62
CA GLY A 79 -2.56 3.80 4.73
C GLY A 79 -3.78 3.32 5.51
N LYS A 80 -3.64 3.22 6.83
CA LYS A 80 -4.66 2.70 7.76
C LYS A 80 -5.04 3.70 8.85
N SER A 81 -4.82 5.00 8.64
CA SER A 81 -5.32 6.01 9.56
C SER A 81 -6.86 6.11 9.50
N SER A 82 -7.48 6.60 10.57
CA SER A 82 -8.92 6.86 10.57
C SER A 82 -9.33 7.82 9.45
N ALA A 83 -8.51 8.82 9.15
CA ALA A 83 -8.74 9.75 8.05
C ALA A 83 -8.69 9.06 6.67
N ASP A 84 -7.77 8.09 6.48
CA ASP A 84 -7.70 7.30 5.26
C ASP A 84 -8.96 6.43 5.10
N GLN A 85 -9.41 5.78 6.20
CA GLN A 85 -10.61 4.96 6.18
C GLN A 85 -11.88 5.78 5.88
N LEU A 86 -12.00 6.97 6.45
CA LEU A 86 -13.11 7.89 6.17
C LEU A 86 -13.10 8.36 4.71
N SER A 87 -11.93 8.59 4.10
CA SER A 87 -11.85 8.98 2.70
C SER A 87 -12.36 7.88 1.75
N PHE A 88 -12.10 6.60 2.07
CA PHE A 88 -12.65 5.47 1.30
C PHE A 88 -14.16 5.30 1.47
N ALA A 89 -14.71 5.68 2.62
CA ALA A 89 -16.14 5.62 2.89
C ALA A 89 -16.93 6.80 2.30
N SER A 90 -16.25 7.87 1.90
CA SER A 90 -16.87 9.02 1.25
C SER A 90 -17.27 8.67 -0.19
N SER A 91 -18.22 9.42 -0.74
CA SER A 91 -18.58 9.32 -2.16
C SER A 91 -17.66 10.13 -3.08
N GLU A 92 -16.63 10.75 -2.51
CA GLU A 92 -15.65 11.55 -3.24
C GLU A 92 -14.64 10.68 -3.97
N THR A 93 -14.02 11.26 -4.99
CA THR A 93 -12.92 10.61 -5.71
C THR A 93 -11.67 10.59 -4.83
N VAL A 94 -11.10 9.42 -4.65
CA VAL A 94 -9.93 9.19 -3.80
C VAL A 94 -8.65 9.37 -4.62
N PRO A 95 -7.68 10.20 -4.17
CA PRO A 95 -6.36 10.25 -4.76
C PRO A 95 -5.69 8.88 -4.76
N ALA A 96 -5.11 8.48 -5.89
CA ALA A 96 -4.43 7.21 -6.03
C ALA A 96 -3.14 7.38 -6.84
N PRO A 97 -2.12 6.52 -6.65
CA PRO A 97 -0.93 6.55 -7.48
C PRO A 97 -1.32 6.27 -8.94
N ASP A 98 -0.63 6.93 -9.87
CA ASP A 98 -0.89 6.78 -11.30
C ASP A 98 -0.51 5.40 -11.83
N ALA A 99 0.56 4.84 -11.27
CA ALA A 99 1.00 3.46 -11.52
C ALA A 99 1.65 2.85 -10.27
N ILE A 100 1.72 1.53 -10.27
CA ILE A 100 2.46 0.74 -9.30
C ILE A 100 3.65 0.14 -10.02
N VAL A 101 4.84 0.23 -9.42
CA VAL A 101 6.10 -0.31 -9.96
C VAL A 101 6.76 -1.15 -8.88
N ALA A 102 7.09 -2.41 -9.19
CA ALA A 102 7.64 -3.35 -8.21
C ALA A 102 9.07 -3.79 -8.56
N PRO A 103 10.11 -3.12 -8.03
CA PRO A 103 11.50 -3.52 -8.26
C PRO A 103 11.86 -4.82 -7.52
N ALA A 104 12.76 -5.62 -8.11
CA ALA A 104 13.25 -6.86 -7.51
C ALA A 104 14.50 -6.68 -6.64
N ASN A 105 15.28 -5.64 -6.88
CA ASN A 105 16.59 -5.43 -6.29
C ASN A 105 16.94 -3.93 -6.19
N GLU A 106 18.06 -3.65 -5.53
CA GLU A 106 18.52 -2.29 -5.28
C GLU A 106 18.90 -1.54 -6.57
N ASP A 107 19.41 -2.24 -7.60
CA ASP A 107 19.77 -1.63 -8.88
C ASP A 107 18.52 -1.14 -9.64
N GLU A 108 17.48 -1.96 -9.70
CA GLU A 108 16.20 -1.57 -10.27
C GLU A 108 15.56 -0.40 -9.49
N LEU A 109 15.60 -0.45 -8.15
CA LEU A 109 15.10 0.64 -7.31
C LEU A 109 15.85 1.94 -7.58
N LEU A 110 17.18 1.90 -7.64
CA LEU A 110 18.00 3.07 -7.96
C LEU A 110 17.66 3.61 -9.34
N ALA A 111 17.53 2.75 -10.36
CA ALA A 111 17.18 3.14 -11.71
C ALA A 111 15.80 3.81 -11.79
N ILE A 112 14.79 3.30 -11.03
CA ILE A 112 13.47 3.93 -10.92
C ILE A 112 13.60 5.33 -10.33
N LEU A 113 14.35 5.50 -9.23
CA LEU A 113 14.50 6.79 -8.57
C LEU A 113 15.21 7.81 -9.48
N GLN A 114 16.24 7.39 -10.21
CA GLN A 114 16.95 8.23 -11.19
C GLN A 114 16.03 8.63 -12.35
N TYR A 115 15.26 7.67 -12.88
CA TYR A 115 14.29 7.93 -13.93
C TYR A 115 13.22 8.92 -13.47
N CYS A 116 12.58 8.67 -12.33
CA CYS A 116 11.56 9.55 -11.78
C CYS A 116 12.07 10.95 -11.46
N SER A 117 13.30 11.05 -10.94
CA SER A 117 13.95 12.34 -10.67
C SER A 117 14.18 13.14 -11.95
N LYS A 118 14.60 12.47 -13.03
CA LYS A 118 14.84 13.10 -14.34
C LYS A 118 13.54 13.55 -15.00
N GLU A 119 12.52 12.70 -14.96
CA GLU A 119 11.25 12.92 -15.67
C GLU A 119 10.21 13.69 -14.81
N GLY A 120 10.54 14.09 -13.58
CA GLY A 120 9.63 14.84 -12.72
C GLY A 120 8.41 14.03 -12.26
N ILE A 121 8.62 12.77 -11.86
CA ILE A 121 7.59 11.88 -11.34
C ILE A 121 7.74 11.75 -9.82
N ALA A 122 6.68 12.00 -9.07
CA ALA A 122 6.67 11.78 -7.63
C ALA A 122 6.68 10.28 -7.29
N VAL A 123 7.36 9.92 -6.19
CA VAL A 123 7.50 8.52 -5.76
C VAL A 123 7.02 8.37 -4.33
N VAL A 124 6.17 7.38 -4.09
CA VAL A 124 5.70 6.98 -2.76
C VAL A 124 6.10 5.51 -2.52
N PRO A 125 6.98 5.21 -1.56
CA PRO A 125 7.33 3.82 -1.26
C PRO A 125 6.18 3.12 -0.53
N PHE A 126 5.95 1.85 -0.87
CA PHE A 126 4.92 1.02 -0.28
C PHE A 126 5.48 -0.35 0.11
N SER A 127 5.25 -0.78 1.33
CA SER A 127 5.56 -2.13 1.82
C SER A 127 4.30 -2.78 2.40
N GLY A 128 4.17 -2.88 3.71
CA GLY A 128 2.99 -3.45 4.37
C GLY A 128 1.71 -2.59 4.32
N GLY A 129 1.77 -1.35 3.87
CA GLY A 129 0.61 -0.47 3.77
C GLY A 129 -0.01 -0.04 5.10
N THR A 130 0.73 -0.15 6.20
CA THR A 130 0.22 0.02 7.58
C THR A 130 0.41 1.43 8.16
N SER A 131 0.85 2.40 7.37
CA SER A 131 1.00 3.79 7.82
C SER A 131 -0.30 4.34 8.39
N VAL A 132 -0.24 5.00 9.55
CA VAL A 132 -1.38 5.67 10.19
C VAL A 132 -1.21 7.19 10.30
N VAL A 133 -0.19 7.73 9.62
CA VAL A 133 0.17 9.16 9.64
C VAL A 133 0.04 9.83 8.27
N GLY A 134 -0.65 9.17 7.32
CA GLY A 134 -0.86 9.69 5.98
C GLY A 134 0.37 9.61 5.05
N GLY A 135 1.44 8.91 5.45
CA GLY A 135 2.70 8.83 4.69
C GLY A 135 2.61 8.08 3.36
N LEU A 136 1.49 7.39 3.09
CA LEU A 136 1.26 6.66 1.83
C LEU A 136 0.34 7.41 0.87
N ARG A 137 -0.17 8.59 1.23
CA ARG A 137 -1.03 9.37 0.35
C ARG A 137 -0.26 9.83 -0.89
N PRO A 138 -0.75 9.54 -2.10
CA PRO A 138 -0.05 9.84 -3.35
C PRO A 138 -0.23 11.31 -3.74
N LEU A 139 0.41 12.20 -2.99
CA LEU A 139 0.37 13.63 -3.26
C LEU A 139 1.34 13.96 -4.40
N ARG A 140 0.82 14.42 -5.53
CA ARG A 140 1.63 14.82 -6.69
C ARG A 140 2.47 16.07 -6.42
N GLY A 141 1.98 16.98 -5.57
CA GLY A 141 2.62 18.26 -5.34
C GLY A 141 2.76 19.05 -6.64
N LYS A 142 4.00 19.35 -7.02
CA LYS A 142 4.34 20.06 -8.27
C LYS A 142 4.59 19.14 -9.47
N PHE A 143 4.44 17.83 -9.30
CA PHE A 143 4.71 16.85 -10.34
C PHE A 143 3.43 16.48 -11.10
N ASP A 144 3.57 16.10 -12.37
CA ASP A 144 2.44 15.75 -13.21
C ASP A 144 1.86 14.38 -12.86
N SER A 145 2.72 13.46 -12.41
CA SER A 145 2.35 12.10 -12.02
C SER A 145 2.99 11.65 -10.73
N VAL A 146 2.43 10.62 -10.10
CA VAL A 146 2.94 9.98 -8.89
C VAL A 146 2.83 8.46 -9.02
N ILE A 147 3.93 7.75 -8.75
CA ILE A 147 3.93 6.29 -8.71
C ILE A 147 4.06 5.78 -7.29
N SER A 148 3.53 4.58 -7.03
CA SER A 148 3.85 3.81 -5.84
C SER A 148 4.91 2.77 -6.18
N VAL A 149 6.03 2.77 -5.45
CA VAL A 149 7.07 1.76 -5.56
C VAL A 149 6.80 0.68 -4.53
N ASP A 150 6.35 -0.49 -5.02
CA ASP A 150 5.97 -1.61 -4.18
C ASP A 150 7.18 -2.49 -3.85
N MET A 151 7.51 -2.56 -2.58
CA MET A 151 8.68 -3.30 -2.08
C MET A 151 8.42 -4.80 -1.90
N ALA A 152 7.27 -5.34 -2.30
CA ALA A 152 6.90 -6.75 -2.03
C ALA A 152 7.91 -7.78 -2.56
N ARG A 153 8.69 -7.46 -3.60
CA ARG A 153 9.74 -8.33 -4.14
C ARG A 153 11.03 -8.33 -3.32
N PHE A 154 11.21 -7.38 -2.39
CA PHE A 154 12.28 -7.38 -1.39
C PHE A 154 11.90 -8.25 -0.20
N ASN A 155 11.74 -9.55 -0.41
CA ASN A 155 11.14 -10.48 0.56
C ASN A 155 12.12 -11.52 1.10
N GLN A 156 13.43 -11.26 1.05
CA GLN A 156 14.45 -12.19 1.50
C GLN A 156 14.92 -11.89 2.93
N LEU A 157 15.31 -12.94 3.65
CA LEU A 157 16.19 -12.85 4.81
C LEU A 157 17.63 -12.64 4.31
N ILE A 158 18.23 -11.52 4.66
CA ILE A 158 19.55 -11.10 4.16
C ILE A 158 20.68 -11.67 5.04
N SER A 159 20.53 -11.55 6.35
CA SER A 159 21.54 -12.05 7.31
C SER A 159 20.93 -12.22 8.71
N ILE A 160 21.56 -13.10 9.49
CA ILE A 160 21.33 -13.25 10.93
C ILE A 160 22.66 -13.05 11.64
N ASP A 161 22.66 -12.30 12.73
CA ASP A 161 23.76 -12.16 13.67
C ASP A 161 23.31 -12.70 15.02
N GLU A 162 23.74 -13.92 15.34
CA GLU A 162 23.38 -14.61 16.58
C GLU A 162 23.99 -13.94 17.81
N GLN A 163 25.15 -13.28 17.67
CA GLN A 163 25.81 -12.63 18.78
C GLN A 163 25.05 -11.38 19.25
N SER A 164 24.59 -10.57 18.31
CA SER A 164 23.79 -9.38 18.61
C SER A 164 22.28 -9.64 18.63
N MET A 165 21.86 -10.88 18.36
CA MET A 165 20.44 -11.27 18.28
C MET A 165 19.64 -10.39 17.31
N THR A 166 20.22 -10.12 16.15
CA THR A 166 19.58 -9.30 15.10
C THR A 166 19.45 -10.05 13.78
N ALA A 167 18.43 -9.71 13.01
CA ALA A 167 18.24 -10.20 11.65
C ALA A 167 18.00 -9.05 10.69
N ARG A 168 18.53 -9.14 9.48
CA ARG A 168 18.33 -8.17 8.40
C ARG A 168 17.45 -8.78 7.34
N PHE A 169 16.37 -8.06 7.01
CA PHE A 169 15.39 -8.47 6.02
C PHE A 169 15.27 -7.45 4.90
N GLY A 170 14.79 -7.90 3.76
CA GLY A 170 14.30 -7.03 2.71
C GLY A 170 13.07 -6.24 3.15
N ALA A 171 12.89 -5.02 2.62
CA ALA A 171 11.87 -4.07 3.07
C ALA A 171 10.43 -4.49 2.74
N GLY A 172 10.23 -5.55 1.98
CA GLY A 172 8.91 -6.07 1.60
C GLY A 172 8.40 -7.22 2.47
N ILE A 173 9.18 -7.68 3.45
CA ILE A 173 8.76 -8.80 4.33
C ILE A 173 7.73 -8.32 5.36
N PRO A 174 6.52 -8.92 5.41
CA PRO A 174 5.59 -8.71 6.51
C PRO A 174 6.04 -9.46 7.78
N GLY A 175 5.63 -8.94 8.96
CA GLY A 175 6.00 -9.51 10.26
C GLY A 175 5.78 -11.02 10.40
N PRO A 176 4.61 -11.58 10.03
CA PRO A 176 4.39 -13.03 10.10
C PRO A 176 5.36 -13.87 9.25
N GLU A 177 5.80 -13.36 8.11
CA GLU A 177 6.79 -14.06 7.29
C GLU A 177 8.21 -13.95 7.89
N ALA A 178 8.54 -12.79 8.49
CA ALA A 178 9.79 -12.63 9.21
C ALA A 178 9.90 -13.63 10.38
N GLU A 179 8.82 -13.80 11.15
CA GLU A 179 8.76 -14.79 12.23
C GLU A 179 9.00 -16.22 11.73
N LYS A 180 8.35 -16.61 10.62
CA LYS A 180 8.55 -17.95 10.03
C LYS A 180 9.98 -18.20 9.57
N LEU A 181 10.70 -17.18 9.15
CA LEU A 181 12.09 -17.30 8.69
C LEU A 181 13.10 -17.38 9.85
N LEU A 182 12.68 -17.01 11.06
CA LEU A 182 13.52 -17.06 12.28
C LEU A 182 13.26 -18.30 13.15
N HIS A 183 12.24 -19.10 12.86
CA HIS A 183 11.91 -20.36 13.52
C HIS A 183 12.38 -21.56 12.71
#